data_33733a4eae635e1975e06bc7ec0078b6
#
_entry.id   33733a4eae635e1975e06bc7ec0078b6
#
_cell.length_a   1.000
_cell.length_b   1.000
_cell.length_c   1.000
_cell.angle_alpha   90.00
_cell.angle_beta   90.00
_cell.angle_gamma   90.00
#
_symmetry.space_group_name_H-M   'P 1'
#
loop_
_entity.id
_entity.type
_entity.pdbx_description
1 polymer ?
#
loop_
_entity_poly.entity_id
_entity_poly.type
_entity_poly.pdbx_seq_one_letter_code
_entity_poly.pdbx_strand_id
1 'polypeptide(L)'
;LAKARIAGVLMAGAALVLPAAAHANAAAVDYFRNRADRSAVPTLLSQDERAYYKELFAAIDKGDWTRVQAMFAQKADGPLHSVAKAEYYLAPTSPKIELDALNQWLTTGIGLPQAEQIEALAAKRGATVLPPLPAANALSTVPSRPKRIRPRDTNDGTMPGAVSAGILSKIKGDDPAGAKALLDGIDSQLSQAARAEWRAKVAWSFYIENDDANAYATAQGVTDGAGPWVAEGWWTAGLAAWRLNDCAGATDAFARAAAGSENAELTAAAWFWQSRALVRCRQPEKAAAPLRQAARMDETLYGMLAIEQLGLKVPETHQAPDFTQTDWQRLRDVPTVRAAAALAEVGQDGLADEVLRYQARIGGADQYQPLS
;
A
#
# COMPACT_ATOMS: atom_id res chain seq x y z
N LEU A 1 61.93 10.59 36.76
CA LEU A 1 61.14 10.06 37.87
C LEU A 1 59.98 10.97 38.17
N ALA A 2 58.81 10.82 37.54
CA ALA A 2 57.48 11.13 38.08
C ALA A 2 56.40 10.69 37.06
N LYS A 3 55.65 9.70 37.42
CA LYS A 3 54.51 9.20 36.66
C LYS A 3 53.31 10.15 36.85
N ALA A 4 52.87 10.82 35.82
CA ALA A 4 51.61 11.52 35.81
C ALA A 4 50.54 10.58 35.24
N ARG A 5 49.52 10.22 36.06
CA ARG A 5 48.31 9.51 35.68
C ARG A 5 47.31 10.52 35.11
N ILE A 6 46.97 10.40 33.84
CA ILE A 6 45.85 11.12 33.27
C ILE A 6 44.62 10.21 33.40
N ALA A 7 43.68 10.62 34.22
CA ALA A 7 42.35 10.02 34.32
C ALA A 7 41.45 10.61 33.23
N GLY A 8 41.14 9.82 32.21
CA GLY A 8 40.18 10.20 31.21
C GLY A 8 38.74 9.96 31.72
N VAL A 9 37.99 11.04 31.82
CA VAL A 9 36.52 10.98 32.08
C VAL A 9 35.84 10.71 30.77
N LEU A 10 35.32 9.51 30.59
CA LEU A 10 34.38 9.15 29.52
C LEU A 10 33.00 9.71 29.90
N MET A 11 32.58 10.82 29.30
CA MET A 11 31.20 11.25 29.29
C MET A 11 30.43 10.40 28.22
N ALA A 12 29.67 9.44 28.70
CA ALA A 12 28.67 8.74 27.87
C ALA A 12 27.48 9.69 27.64
N GLY A 13 27.45 10.32 26.47
CA GLY A 13 26.30 11.06 26.01
C GLY A 13 25.21 10.07 25.63
N ALA A 14 24.17 9.87 26.48
CA ALA A 14 22.96 9.21 26.11
C ALA A 14 22.17 10.13 25.18
N ALA A 15 22.27 9.90 23.87
CA ALA A 15 21.38 10.50 22.89
C ALA A 15 19.97 9.92 23.10
N LEU A 16 19.07 10.71 23.66
CA LEU A 16 17.65 10.44 23.70
C LEU A 16 17.13 10.47 22.25
N VAL A 17 17.08 9.31 21.61
CA VAL A 17 16.33 9.12 20.35
C VAL A 17 14.86 9.13 20.71
N LEU A 18 14.23 10.31 20.68
CA LEU A 18 12.79 10.42 20.72
C LEU A 18 12.24 9.81 19.43
N PRO A 19 11.22 8.93 19.49
CA PRO A 19 10.68 8.30 18.30
C PRO A 19 10.04 9.35 17.38
N ALA A 20 10.54 9.47 16.16
CA ALA A 20 10.01 10.39 15.14
C ALA A 20 8.51 10.17 14.83
N ALA A 21 7.97 9.00 15.16
CA ALA A 21 6.55 8.68 15.02
C ALA A 21 5.60 9.57 15.86
N ALA A 22 6.04 10.06 17.03
CA ALA A 22 5.20 10.92 17.87
C ALA A 22 4.98 12.31 17.26
N HIS A 23 5.96 12.84 16.53
CA HIS A 23 5.84 14.14 15.88
C HIS A 23 5.00 14.10 14.60
N ALA A 24 5.08 13.00 13.83
CA ALA A 24 4.25 12.82 12.64
C ALA A 24 2.77 12.71 13.00
N ASN A 25 2.41 12.02 14.08
CA ASN A 25 1.03 11.95 14.55
C ASN A 25 0.50 13.28 15.06
N ALA A 26 1.31 14.07 15.78
CA ALA A 26 0.91 15.39 16.26
C ALA A 26 0.63 16.36 15.10
N ALA A 27 1.51 16.40 14.09
CA ALA A 27 1.33 17.26 12.92
C ALA A 27 0.10 16.85 12.09
N ALA A 28 -0.18 15.55 11.96
CA ALA A 28 -1.39 15.06 11.30
C ALA A 28 -2.66 15.44 12.09
N VAL A 29 -2.66 15.25 13.40
CA VAL A 29 -3.79 15.63 14.27
C VAL A 29 -4.03 17.15 14.22
N ASP A 30 -2.99 17.97 14.25
CA ASP A 30 -3.10 19.43 14.15
C ASP A 30 -3.56 19.87 12.75
N TYR A 31 -3.13 19.21 11.69
CA TYR A 31 -3.61 19.44 10.34
C TYR A 31 -5.12 19.19 10.23
N PHE A 32 -5.59 18.05 10.74
CA PHE A 32 -7.02 17.71 10.72
C PHE A 32 -7.84 18.59 11.67
N ARG A 33 -7.34 18.96 12.85
CA ARG A 33 -8.00 19.91 13.75
C ARG A 33 -8.16 21.28 13.14
N ASN A 34 -7.11 21.82 12.53
CA ASN A 34 -7.17 23.12 11.85
C ASN A 34 -8.10 23.10 10.63
N ARG A 35 -8.31 21.94 10.04
CA ARG A 35 -9.26 21.73 8.96
C ARG A 35 -10.69 21.54 9.48
N ALA A 36 -10.87 20.94 10.67
CA ALA A 36 -12.16 20.81 11.35
C ALA A 36 -12.77 22.16 11.72
N ASP A 37 -11.97 23.18 12.04
CA ASP A 37 -12.45 24.56 12.28
C ASP A 37 -13.08 25.21 11.04
N ARG A 38 -12.86 24.64 9.85
CA ARG A 38 -13.54 25.00 8.58
C ARG A 38 -14.57 23.95 8.16
N SER A 39 -14.96 23.08 9.08
CA SER A 39 -15.79 21.91 8.85
C SER A 39 -17.19 22.33 8.37
N ALA A 40 -17.65 21.70 7.32
CA ALA A 40 -19.03 21.79 6.84
C ALA A 40 -20.03 21.07 7.78
N VAL A 41 -19.54 20.37 8.80
CA VAL A 41 -20.34 19.63 9.78
C VAL A 41 -20.75 20.58 10.91
N PRO A 42 -22.06 20.80 11.14
CA PRO A 42 -22.52 21.61 12.24
C PRO A 42 -22.29 20.88 13.57
N THR A 43 -22.24 21.63 14.65
CA THR A 43 -22.24 21.08 15.99
C THR A 43 -23.55 20.34 16.27
N LEU A 44 -23.46 19.07 16.65
CA LEU A 44 -24.61 18.18 16.86
C LEU A 44 -25.06 18.06 18.30
N LEU A 45 -24.12 18.20 19.26
CA LEU A 45 -24.38 18.07 20.68
C LEU A 45 -24.51 19.45 21.34
N SER A 46 -25.46 19.60 22.25
CA SER A 46 -25.50 20.72 23.18
C SER A 46 -24.28 20.73 24.11
N GLN A 47 -24.04 21.85 24.79
CA GLN A 47 -22.94 21.94 25.75
C GLN A 47 -23.09 20.93 26.89
N ASP A 48 -24.30 20.72 27.40
CA ASP A 48 -24.60 19.79 28.47
C ASP A 48 -24.40 18.33 28.00
N GLU A 49 -24.80 18.02 26.77
CA GLU A 49 -24.58 16.69 26.20
C GLU A 49 -23.10 16.39 26.01
N ARG A 50 -22.31 17.34 25.52
CA ARG A 50 -20.86 17.18 25.43
C ARG A 50 -20.22 16.93 26.80
N ALA A 51 -20.63 17.68 27.82
CA ALA A 51 -20.13 17.48 29.17
C ALA A 51 -20.50 16.09 29.72
N TYR A 52 -21.76 15.69 29.56
CA TYR A 52 -22.26 14.40 29.95
C TYR A 52 -21.50 13.24 29.27
N TYR A 53 -21.36 13.25 27.94
CA TYR A 53 -20.70 12.16 27.23
C TYR A 53 -19.21 12.12 27.48
N LYS A 54 -18.53 13.26 27.64
CA LYS A 54 -17.11 13.27 28.07
C LYS A 54 -16.91 12.58 29.41
N GLU A 55 -17.79 12.84 30.35
CA GLU A 55 -17.74 12.19 31.68
C GLU A 55 -18.08 10.71 31.57
N LEU A 56 -19.09 10.34 30.79
CA LEU A 56 -19.53 8.96 30.61
C LEU A 56 -18.40 8.10 29.97
N PHE A 57 -17.80 8.54 28.87
CA PHE A 57 -16.70 7.80 28.25
C PHE A 57 -15.47 7.75 29.18
N ALA A 58 -15.16 8.82 29.90
CA ALA A 58 -14.07 8.80 30.87
C ALA A 58 -14.32 7.82 32.02
N ALA A 59 -15.57 7.60 32.42
CA ALA A 59 -15.94 6.59 33.42
C ALA A 59 -15.83 5.15 32.85
N ILE A 60 -16.23 4.96 31.58
CA ILE A 60 -16.08 3.69 30.86
C ILE A 60 -14.59 3.33 30.75
N ASP A 61 -13.74 4.26 30.30
CA ASP A 61 -12.30 4.06 30.14
C ASP A 61 -11.61 3.67 31.45
N LYS A 62 -12.11 4.17 32.59
CA LYS A 62 -11.61 3.82 33.92
C LYS A 62 -12.19 2.54 34.50
N GLY A 63 -13.22 1.95 33.88
CA GLY A 63 -13.95 0.82 34.41
C GLY A 63 -14.78 1.16 35.67
N ASP A 64 -15.18 2.42 35.82
CA ASP A 64 -16.04 2.85 36.95
C ASP A 64 -17.51 2.52 36.63
N TRP A 65 -17.82 1.23 36.71
CA TRP A 65 -19.14 0.71 36.34
C TRP A 65 -20.28 1.24 37.20
N THR A 66 -20.02 1.56 38.45
CA THR A 66 -21.00 2.18 39.32
C THR A 66 -21.40 3.55 38.81
N ARG A 67 -20.42 4.36 38.44
CA ARG A 67 -20.66 5.68 37.83
C ARG A 67 -21.37 5.57 36.49
N VAL A 68 -20.92 4.66 35.61
CA VAL A 68 -21.53 4.41 34.31
C VAL A 68 -23.00 4.05 34.43
N GLN A 69 -23.36 3.14 35.34
CA GLN A 69 -24.75 2.76 35.58
C GLN A 69 -25.59 3.91 36.12
N ALA A 70 -25.05 4.69 37.07
CA ALA A 70 -25.73 5.86 37.62
C ALA A 70 -25.99 6.91 36.50
N MET A 71 -25.06 7.12 35.61
CA MET A 71 -25.21 8.05 34.48
C MET A 71 -26.27 7.57 33.48
N PHE A 72 -26.32 6.28 33.16
CA PHE A 72 -27.38 5.74 32.33
C PHE A 72 -28.75 5.79 33.01
N ALA A 73 -28.82 5.65 34.32
CA ALA A 73 -30.07 5.82 35.08
C ALA A 73 -30.56 7.29 35.09
N GLN A 74 -29.61 8.24 35.13
CA GLN A 74 -29.93 9.67 35.12
C GLN A 74 -30.45 10.13 33.77
N LYS A 75 -29.88 9.60 32.64
CA LYS A 75 -30.27 9.91 31.27
C LYS A 75 -30.43 8.59 30.52
N ALA A 76 -31.70 8.20 30.29
CA ALA A 76 -32.02 6.89 29.73
C ALA A 76 -31.66 6.75 28.25
N ASP A 77 -31.64 7.86 27.48
CA ASP A 77 -31.40 7.86 26.05
C ASP A 77 -30.65 9.12 25.59
N GLY A 78 -30.05 9.07 24.40
CA GLY A 78 -29.38 10.20 23.78
C GLY A 78 -28.50 9.80 22.59
N PRO A 79 -27.92 10.80 21.89
CA PRO A 79 -27.26 10.62 20.60
C PRO A 79 -26.12 9.58 20.59
N LEU A 80 -25.41 9.42 21.70
CA LEU A 80 -24.28 8.49 21.81
C LEU A 80 -24.53 7.30 22.75
N HIS A 81 -25.77 7.14 23.23
CA HIS A 81 -26.08 6.06 24.19
C HIS A 81 -25.83 4.66 23.62
N SER A 82 -26.16 4.43 22.35
CA SER A 82 -25.93 3.13 21.73
C SER A 82 -24.44 2.79 21.68
N VAL A 83 -23.58 3.76 21.34
CA VAL A 83 -22.12 3.54 21.35
C VAL A 83 -21.61 3.35 22.77
N ALA A 84 -21.95 4.23 23.70
CA ALA A 84 -21.49 4.13 25.09
C ALA A 84 -21.96 2.83 25.78
N LYS A 85 -23.19 2.37 25.51
CA LYS A 85 -23.68 1.07 25.99
C LYS A 85 -22.91 -0.10 25.38
N ALA A 86 -22.55 -0.03 24.08
CA ALA A 86 -21.74 -1.07 23.47
C ALA A 86 -20.36 -1.19 24.12
N GLU A 87 -19.68 -0.07 24.32
CA GLU A 87 -18.39 -0.03 25.02
C GLU A 87 -18.49 -0.59 26.46
N TYR A 88 -19.55 -0.22 27.18
CA TYR A 88 -19.81 -0.77 28.49
C TYR A 88 -20.12 -2.27 28.45
N TYR A 89 -20.96 -2.75 27.54
CA TYR A 89 -21.39 -4.16 27.45
C TYR A 89 -20.27 -5.11 27.06
N LEU A 90 -19.34 -4.63 26.23
CA LEU A 90 -18.24 -5.43 25.69
C LEU A 90 -16.94 -5.30 26.51
N ALA A 91 -16.88 -4.39 27.47
CA ALA A 91 -15.70 -4.24 28.31
C ALA A 91 -15.41 -5.52 29.10
N PRO A 92 -14.15 -5.99 29.14
CA PRO A 92 -13.80 -7.28 29.79
C PRO A 92 -14.17 -7.37 31.28
N THR A 93 -14.19 -6.23 31.95
CA THR A 93 -14.47 -6.15 33.41
C THR A 93 -15.87 -5.66 33.73
N SER A 94 -16.73 -5.47 32.73
CA SER A 94 -18.09 -5.01 32.96
C SER A 94 -18.91 -6.05 33.73
N PRO A 95 -19.90 -5.62 34.52
CA PRO A 95 -20.88 -6.53 35.10
C PRO A 95 -21.58 -7.37 34.03
N LYS A 96 -22.11 -8.53 34.46
CA LYS A 96 -22.89 -9.38 33.58
C LYS A 96 -24.08 -8.61 32.99
N ILE A 97 -24.16 -8.52 31.70
CA ILE A 97 -25.29 -7.91 30.97
C ILE A 97 -26.34 -8.99 30.71
N GLU A 98 -27.58 -8.71 31.08
CA GLU A 98 -28.69 -9.65 30.89
C GLU A 98 -29.23 -9.60 29.46
N LEU A 99 -29.85 -10.69 29.02
CA LEU A 99 -30.34 -10.89 27.66
C LEU A 99 -31.27 -9.77 27.18
N ASP A 100 -32.17 -9.31 28.04
CA ASP A 100 -33.14 -8.27 27.66
C ASP A 100 -32.45 -6.96 27.27
N ALA A 101 -31.38 -6.58 28.01
CA ALA A 101 -30.61 -5.38 27.69
C ALA A 101 -29.86 -5.49 26.35
N LEU A 102 -29.33 -6.69 26.02
CA LEU A 102 -28.67 -6.96 24.75
C LEU A 102 -29.68 -6.93 23.60
N ASN A 103 -30.84 -7.57 23.76
CA ASN A 103 -31.89 -7.54 22.75
C ASN A 103 -32.42 -6.13 22.53
N GLN A 104 -32.62 -5.34 23.59
CA GLN A 104 -33.02 -3.94 23.45
C GLN A 104 -31.95 -3.12 22.72
N TRP A 105 -30.67 -3.33 23.04
CA TRP A 105 -29.58 -2.64 22.34
C TRP A 105 -29.55 -2.98 20.84
N LEU A 106 -29.76 -4.24 20.47
CA LEU A 106 -29.78 -4.68 19.08
C LEU A 106 -30.89 -4.01 18.25
N THR A 107 -31.94 -3.48 18.86
CA THR A 107 -32.97 -2.70 18.12
C THR A 107 -32.50 -1.33 17.66
N THR A 108 -31.53 -0.72 18.37
CA THR A 108 -31.06 0.65 18.10
C THR A 108 -29.61 0.71 17.64
N GLY A 109 -28.79 -0.27 18.01
CA GLY A 109 -27.35 -0.31 17.76
C GLY A 109 -26.92 -1.22 16.60
N ILE A 110 -27.87 -1.86 15.90
CA ILE A 110 -27.57 -2.84 14.85
C ILE A 110 -26.71 -2.29 13.68
N GLY A 111 -26.74 -1.00 13.44
CA GLY A 111 -25.93 -0.31 12.45
C GLY A 111 -24.52 0.06 12.94
N LEU A 112 -24.14 -0.29 14.17
CA LEU A 112 -22.83 0.01 14.75
C LEU A 112 -21.84 -1.15 14.57
N PRO A 113 -20.52 -0.90 14.54
CA PRO A 113 -19.50 -1.93 14.36
C PRO A 113 -19.52 -3.00 15.45
N GLN A 114 -20.00 -2.68 16.65
CA GLN A 114 -20.09 -3.60 17.78
C GLN A 114 -21.27 -4.58 17.70
N ALA A 115 -22.16 -4.43 16.70
CA ALA A 115 -23.39 -5.23 16.61
C ALA A 115 -23.13 -6.74 16.55
N GLU A 116 -22.14 -7.19 15.78
CA GLU A 116 -21.77 -8.61 15.68
C GLU A 116 -21.32 -9.19 17.03
N GLN A 117 -20.55 -8.42 17.80
CA GLN A 117 -20.05 -8.86 19.11
C GLN A 117 -21.19 -8.93 20.15
N ILE A 118 -22.11 -7.97 20.12
CA ILE A 118 -23.28 -7.96 21.01
C ILE A 118 -24.25 -9.07 20.64
N GLU A 119 -24.46 -9.34 19.34
CA GLU A 119 -25.23 -10.47 18.87
C GLU A 119 -24.65 -11.81 19.35
N ALA A 120 -23.33 -11.99 19.23
CA ALA A 120 -22.64 -13.16 19.74
C ALA A 120 -22.78 -13.29 21.29
N LEU A 121 -22.77 -12.16 22.00
CA LEU A 121 -22.99 -12.14 23.45
C LEU A 121 -24.45 -12.50 23.78
N ALA A 122 -25.44 -11.97 23.06
CA ALA A 122 -26.84 -12.31 23.23
C ALA A 122 -27.11 -13.82 22.97
N ALA A 123 -26.50 -14.40 21.95
CA ALA A 123 -26.56 -15.84 21.70
C ALA A 123 -26.01 -16.66 22.87
N LYS A 124 -24.87 -16.25 23.46
CA LYS A 124 -24.30 -16.87 24.68
C LYS A 124 -25.21 -16.72 25.90
N ARG A 125 -26.07 -15.72 25.92
CA ARG A 125 -27.07 -15.49 26.99
C ARG A 125 -28.40 -16.22 26.71
N GLY A 126 -28.51 -16.95 25.60
CA GLY A 126 -29.67 -17.78 25.28
C GLY A 126 -30.66 -17.13 24.30
N ALA A 127 -30.27 -16.11 23.54
CA ALA A 127 -31.09 -15.59 22.46
C ALA A 127 -31.32 -16.68 21.41
N THR A 128 -32.59 -16.93 21.09
CA THR A 128 -33.01 -17.91 20.07
C THR A 128 -33.30 -17.27 18.72
N VAL A 129 -33.55 -15.97 18.69
CA VAL A 129 -33.80 -15.17 17.51
C VAL A 129 -32.91 -13.94 17.55
N LEU A 130 -32.15 -13.72 16.52
CA LEU A 130 -31.26 -12.57 16.38
C LEU A 130 -31.67 -11.78 15.14
N PRO A 131 -31.59 -10.43 15.14
CA PRO A 131 -31.91 -9.62 13.99
C PRO A 131 -30.82 -9.76 12.92
N PRO A 132 -31.14 -9.69 11.62
CA PRO A 132 -30.12 -9.75 10.57
C PRO A 132 -29.23 -8.49 10.63
N LEU A 133 -27.91 -8.68 10.66
CA LEU A 133 -26.95 -7.58 10.60
C LEU A 133 -26.89 -6.98 9.19
N PRO A 134 -26.56 -5.68 9.05
CA PRO A 134 -26.31 -5.08 7.74
C PRO A 134 -25.24 -5.84 6.97
N ALA A 135 -25.53 -6.19 5.72
CA ALA A 135 -24.57 -6.87 4.87
C ALA A 135 -23.43 -5.92 4.46
N ALA A 136 -22.20 -6.39 4.61
CA ALA A 136 -21.06 -5.64 4.09
C ALA A 136 -21.03 -5.67 2.57
N ASN A 137 -20.72 -4.53 1.96
CA ASN A 137 -20.51 -4.44 0.53
C ASN A 137 -19.31 -5.29 0.10
N ALA A 138 -19.41 -5.93 -1.05
CA ALA A 138 -18.30 -6.67 -1.62
C ALA A 138 -17.12 -5.71 -1.89
N LEU A 139 -15.95 -6.03 -1.35
CA LEU A 139 -14.73 -5.28 -1.65
C LEU A 139 -14.33 -5.56 -3.10
N SER A 140 -14.25 -4.52 -3.92
CA SER A 140 -13.62 -4.62 -5.22
C SER A 140 -12.10 -4.50 -5.04
N THR A 141 -11.36 -5.36 -5.73
CA THR A 141 -9.90 -5.24 -5.76
C THR A 141 -9.55 -4.02 -6.59
N VAL A 142 -8.94 -3.01 -5.98
CA VAL A 142 -8.32 -1.93 -6.75
C VAL A 142 -7.20 -2.53 -7.58
N PRO A 143 -7.07 -2.20 -8.88
CA PRO A 143 -5.95 -2.65 -9.68
C PRO A 143 -4.64 -2.37 -8.94
N SER A 144 -3.79 -3.39 -8.80
CA SER A 144 -2.50 -3.18 -8.17
C SER A 144 -1.66 -2.22 -9.02
N ARG A 145 -0.80 -1.42 -8.39
CA ARG A 145 0.19 -0.61 -9.10
C ARG A 145 0.99 -1.46 -10.09
N PRO A 146 1.52 -0.87 -11.16
CA PRO A 146 2.38 -1.59 -12.10
C PRO A 146 3.45 -2.38 -11.35
N LYS A 147 3.67 -3.62 -11.78
CA LYS A 147 4.70 -4.49 -11.21
C LYS A 147 5.62 -4.96 -12.31
N ARG A 148 6.89 -5.19 -11.96
CA ARG A 148 7.82 -5.87 -12.85
C ARG A 148 7.39 -7.33 -12.97
N ILE A 149 6.74 -7.65 -14.08
CA ILE A 149 6.26 -9.00 -14.40
C ILE A 149 7.04 -9.49 -15.63
N ARG A 150 7.66 -10.65 -15.50
CA ARG A 150 8.28 -11.30 -16.67
C ARG A 150 7.22 -11.76 -17.64
N PRO A 151 7.52 -11.78 -18.94
CA PRO A 151 6.63 -12.34 -19.94
C PRO A 151 6.29 -13.80 -19.64
N ARG A 152 5.17 -14.24 -20.15
CA ARG A 152 4.80 -15.67 -20.10
C ARG A 152 5.76 -16.50 -20.93
N ASP A 153 5.99 -17.74 -20.54
CA ASP A 153 6.79 -18.69 -21.31
C ASP A 153 6.11 -19.00 -22.65
N THR A 154 6.93 -19.14 -23.67
CA THR A 154 6.47 -19.50 -25.03
C THR A 154 6.17 -20.99 -25.08
N ASN A 155 4.90 -21.33 -25.34
CA ASN A 155 4.43 -22.74 -25.44
C ASN A 155 3.95 -23.04 -26.86
N ASP A 156 4.85 -22.91 -27.84
CA ASP A 156 4.55 -23.15 -29.25
C ASP A 156 5.04 -24.51 -29.76
N GLY A 157 5.56 -25.33 -28.88
CA GLY A 157 6.03 -26.68 -29.18
C GLY A 157 7.42 -26.78 -29.85
N THR A 158 8.07 -25.63 -30.13
CA THR A 158 9.39 -25.65 -30.78
C THR A 158 10.54 -25.96 -29.81
N MET A 159 10.37 -25.70 -28.53
CA MET A 159 11.35 -26.06 -27.47
C MET A 159 11.07 -27.47 -26.91
N PRO A 160 11.97 -28.45 -27.12
CA PRO A 160 11.78 -29.78 -26.55
C PRO A 160 11.84 -29.75 -25.02
N GLY A 161 10.90 -30.44 -24.34
CA GLY A 161 10.82 -30.45 -22.89
C GLY A 161 12.08 -30.95 -22.19
N ALA A 162 12.79 -31.92 -22.74
CA ALA A 162 14.05 -32.44 -22.17
C ALA A 162 15.17 -31.38 -22.26
N VAL A 163 15.22 -30.58 -23.33
CA VAL A 163 16.23 -29.54 -23.49
C VAL A 163 15.92 -28.33 -22.59
N SER A 164 14.68 -27.91 -22.52
CA SER A 164 14.25 -26.83 -21.60
C SER A 164 14.54 -27.19 -20.13
N ALA A 165 14.24 -28.42 -19.72
CA ALA A 165 14.57 -28.93 -18.37
C ALA A 165 16.08 -28.96 -18.12
N GLY A 166 16.87 -29.35 -19.12
CA GLY A 166 18.33 -29.34 -19.06
C GLY A 166 18.89 -27.94 -18.90
N ILE A 167 18.43 -26.99 -19.72
CA ILE A 167 18.85 -25.57 -19.62
C ILE A 167 18.48 -24.97 -18.24
N LEU A 168 17.25 -25.20 -17.75
CA LEU A 168 16.83 -24.69 -16.45
C LEU A 168 17.63 -25.32 -15.29
N SER A 169 17.98 -26.62 -15.42
CA SER A 169 18.85 -27.28 -14.44
C SER A 169 20.25 -26.67 -14.41
N LYS A 170 20.82 -26.35 -15.57
CA LYS A 170 22.11 -25.64 -15.68
C LYS A 170 22.06 -24.24 -15.08
N ILE A 171 21.01 -23.44 -15.40
CA ILE A 171 20.80 -22.12 -14.83
C ILE A 171 20.67 -22.18 -13.29
N LYS A 172 19.93 -23.16 -12.78
CA LYS A 172 19.78 -23.37 -11.33
C LYS A 172 21.09 -23.80 -10.66
N GLY A 173 21.96 -24.45 -11.39
CA GLY A 173 23.28 -24.91 -10.91
C GLY A 173 24.39 -23.91 -11.20
N ASP A 174 24.08 -22.66 -11.49
CA ASP A 174 25.02 -21.56 -11.74
C ASP A 174 26.01 -21.87 -12.90
N ASP A 175 25.55 -22.62 -13.90
CA ASP A 175 26.30 -23.03 -15.10
C ASP A 175 25.69 -22.41 -16.38
N PRO A 176 25.82 -21.09 -16.58
CA PRO A 176 25.29 -20.44 -17.78
C PRO A 176 25.97 -20.89 -19.08
N ALA A 177 27.25 -21.28 -19.02
CA ALA A 177 27.97 -21.81 -20.18
C ALA A 177 27.40 -23.16 -20.63
N GLY A 178 27.10 -24.05 -19.70
CA GLY A 178 26.41 -25.30 -20.00
C GLY A 178 24.98 -25.09 -20.48
N ALA A 179 24.26 -24.10 -19.94
CA ALA A 179 22.95 -23.71 -20.44
C ALA A 179 23.00 -23.20 -21.89
N LYS A 180 23.99 -22.36 -22.20
CA LYS A 180 24.22 -21.85 -23.56
C LYS A 180 24.55 -22.95 -24.54
N ALA A 181 25.42 -23.91 -24.19
CA ALA A 181 25.78 -25.01 -25.06
C ALA A 181 24.57 -25.90 -25.44
N LEU A 182 23.64 -26.13 -24.50
CA LEU A 182 22.39 -26.81 -24.78
C LEU A 182 21.46 -26.00 -25.69
N LEU A 183 21.38 -24.70 -25.47
CA LEU A 183 20.57 -23.81 -26.32
C LEU A 183 21.12 -23.77 -27.74
N ASP A 184 22.43 -23.58 -27.92
CA ASP A 184 23.08 -23.49 -29.22
C ASP A 184 22.83 -24.74 -30.08
N GLY A 185 22.67 -25.92 -29.46
CA GLY A 185 22.36 -27.17 -30.14
C GLY A 185 21.01 -27.23 -30.86
N ILE A 186 20.06 -26.35 -30.45
CA ILE A 186 18.69 -26.34 -31.01
C ILE A 186 18.22 -24.96 -31.46
N ASP A 187 18.98 -23.91 -31.24
CA ASP A 187 18.56 -22.52 -31.42
C ASP A 187 17.97 -22.26 -32.83
N SER A 188 18.56 -22.85 -33.87
CA SER A 188 18.09 -22.72 -35.25
C SER A 188 16.73 -23.37 -35.53
N GLN A 189 16.29 -24.29 -34.64
CA GLN A 189 15.02 -25.00 -34.76
C GLN A 189 13.89 -24.32 -33.97
N LEU A 190 14.23 -23.35 -33.11
CA LEU A 190 13.27 -22.61 -32.30
C LEU A 190 12.50 -21.61 -33.15
N SER A 191 11.24 -21.36 -32.78
CA SER A 191 10.52 -20.20 -33.29
C SER A 191 11.21 -18.91 -32.85
N GLN A 192 10.91 -17.79 -33.50
CA GLN A 192 11.44 -16.48 -33.13
C GLN A 192 11.09 -16.10 -31.67
N ALA A 193 9.88 -16.47 -31.20
CA ALA A 193 9.45 -16.19 -29.83
C ALA A 193 10.21 -17.03 -28.81
N ALA A 194 10.32 -18.35 -29.04
CA ALA A 194 11.07 -19.25 -28.15
C ALA A 194 12.57 -18.90 -28.15
N ARG A 195 13.13 -18.52 -29.29
CA ARG A 195 14.52 -18.06 -29.40
C ARG A 195 14.78 -16.83 -28.54
N ALA A 196 13.92 -15.81 -28.60
CA ALA A 196 14.02 -14.62 -27.76
C ALA A 196 13.95 -14.98 -26.27
N GLU A 197 13.01 -15.83 -25.89
CA GLU A 197 12.85 -16.27 -24.50
C GLU A 197 14.11 -16.95 -23.95
N TRP A 198 14.57 -17.98 -24.65
CA TRP A 198 15.66 -18.79 -24.13
C TRP A 198 17.01 -18.07 -24.16
N ARG A 199 17.25 -17.25 -25.18
CA ARG A 199 18.43 -16.36 -25.21
C ARG A 199 18.39 -15.34 -24.06
N ALA A 200 17.24 -14.74 -23.80
CA ALA A 200 17.07 -13.82 -22.66
C ALA A 200 17.30 -14.51 -21.31
N LYS A 201 16.77 -15.72 -21.11
CA LYS A 201 16.97 -16.50 -19.88
C LYS A 201 18.43 -16.88 -19.66
N VAL A 202 19.12 -17.34 -20.71
CA VAL A 202 20.55 -17.72 -20.62
C VAL A 202 21.44 -16.47 -20.44
N ALA A 203 21.15 -15.40 -21.14
CA ALA A 203 21.85 -14.13 -20.96
C ALA A 203 21.72 -13.59 -19.53
N TRP A 204 20.52 -13.68 -18.96
CA TRP A 204 20.31 -13.30 -17.56
C TRP A 204 21.10 -14.16 -16.59
N SER A 205 21.25 -15.47 -16.86
CA SER A 205 22.09 -16.36 -16.03
C SER A 205 23.56 -15.93 -16.07
N PHE A 206 24.12 -15.64 -17.24
CA PHE A 206 25.49 -15.08 -17.33
C PHE A 206 25.63 -13.77 -16.56
N TYR A 207 24.64 -12.88 -16.65
CA TYR A 207 24.65 -11.60 -15.93
C TYR A 207 24.65 -11.79 -14.39
N ILE A 208 23.89 -12.76 -13.87
CA ILE A 208 23.89 -13.09 -12.45
C ILE A 208 25.24 -13.61 -11.98
N GLU A 209 25.89 -14.44 -12.81
CA GLU A 209 27.23 -15.01 -12.54
C GLU A 209 28.38 -14.02 -12.79
N ASN A 210 28.06 -12.74 -13.08
CA ASN A 210 29.01 -11.69 -13.38
C ASN A 210 29.87 -11.90 -14.64
N ASP A 211 29.45 -12.78 -15.54
CA ASP A 211 30.03 -12.92 -16.88
C ASP A 211 29.33 -11.95 -17.85
N ASP A 212 29.62 -10.66 -17.68
CA ASP A 212 28.97 -9.60 -18.42
C ASP A 212 29.25 -9.66 -19.92
N ALA A 213 30.42 -10.16 -20.32
CA ALA A 213 30.79 -10.29 -21.74
C ALA A 213 29.87 -11.32 -22.45
N ASN A 214 29.70 -12.50 -21.87
CA ASN A 214 28.82 -13.52 -22.42
C ASN A 214 27.34 -13.16 -22.24
N ALA A 215 26.99 -12.47 -21.15
CA ALA A 215 25.65 -11.93 -20.95
C ALA A 215 25.27 -10.97 -22.09
N TYR A 216 26.16 -10.01 -22.40
CA TYR A 216 25.93 -9.03 -23.45
C TYR A 216 25.83 -9.69 -24.82
N ALA A 217 26.78 -10.55 -25.19
CA ALA A 217 26.80 -11.24 -26.47
C ALA A 217 25.55 -12.10 -26.68
N THR A 218 25.14 -12.86 -25.65
CA THR A 218 23.96 -13.74 -25.72
C THR A 218 22.67 -12.91 -25.79
N ALA A 219 22.58 -11.83 -25.00
CA ALA A 219 21.42 -10.95 -24.97
C ALA A 219 21.19 -10.23 -26.30
N GLN A 220 22.23 -9.78 -27.00
CA GLN A 220 22.11 -9.14 -28.32
C GLN A 220 21.46 -10.07 -29.36
N GLY A 221 21.62 -11.37 -29.19
CA GLY A 221 21.02 -12.37 -30.08
C GLY A 221 19.48 -12.36 -30.08
N VAL A 222 18.80 -11.69 -29.13
CA VAL A 222 17.34 -11.53 -29.16
C VAL A 222 16.83 -10.68 -30.31
N THR A 223 17.72 -9.99 -31.02
CA THR A 223 17.38 -9.20 -32.26
C THR A 223 16.68 -10.05 -33.30
N ASP A 224 17.04 -11.32 -33.43
CA ASP A 224 16.44 -12.26 -34.41
C ASP A 224 15.15 -12.91 -33.86
N GLY A 225 14.72 -12.48 -32.68
CA GLY A 225 13.53 -13.02 -32.00
C GLY A 225 12.29 -12.16 -32.21
N ALA A 226 11.20 -12.60 -31.60
CA ALA A 226 9.94 -11.88 -31.56
C ALA A 226 9.29 -11.95 -30.18
N GLY A 227 8.29 -11.07 -29.96
CA GLY A 227 7.50 -11.08 -28.72
C GLY A 227 8.17 -10.38 -27.53
N PRO A 228 7.52 -10.44 -26.37
CA PRO A 228 7.90 -9.60 -25.23
C PRO A 228 9.25 -9.96 -24.59
N TRP A 229 9.79 -11.17 -24.82
CA TRP A 229 11.09 -11.57 -24.33
C TRP A 229 12.27 -10.82 -25.00
N VAL A 230 12.03 -10.20 -26.18
CA VAL A 230 13.03 -9.35 -26.82
C VAL A 230 13.39 -8.17 -25.92
N ALA A 231 12.42 -7.52 -25.31
CA ALA A 231 12.66 -6.42 -24.37
C ALA A 231 13.46 -6.86 -23.13
N GLU A 232 13.21 -8.07 -22.61
CA GLU A 232 13.96 -8.65 -21.51
C GLU A 232 15.43 -8.91 -21.85
N GLY A 233 15.67 -9.41 -23.05
CA GLY A 233 17.03 -9.60 -23.55
C GLY A 233 17.78 -8.27 -23.68
N TRP A 234 17.15 -7.27 -24.29
CA TRP A 234 17.75 -5.94 -24.41
C TRP A 234 17.97 -5.26 -23.05
N TRP A 235 17.08 -5.48 -22.07
CA TRP A 235 17.31 -5.04 -20.70
C TRP A 235 18.60 -5.65 -20.13
N THR A 236 18.77 -6.96 -20.27
CA THR A 236 19.98 -7.67 -19.82
C THR A 236 21.23 -7.18 -20.55
N ALA A 237 21.14 -6.98 -21.87
CA ALA A 237 22.22 -6.39 -22.66
C ALA A 237 22.63 -5.00 -22.14
N GLY A 238 21.65 -4.14 -21.83
CA GLY A 238 21.90 -2.81 -21.28
C GLY A 238 22.62 -2.86 -19.94
N LEU A 239 22.23 -3.76 -19.05
CA LEU A 239 22.86 -3.93 -17.74
C LEU A 239 24.30 -4.48 -17.87
N ALA A 240 24.52 -5.46 -18.75
CA ALA A 240 25.84 -6.03 -19.00
C ALA A 240 26.78 -5.01 -19.65
N ALA A 241 26.34 -4.31 -20.68
CA ALA A 241 27.10 -3.22 -21.31
C ALA A 241 27.45 -2.10 -20.31
N TRP A 242 26.53 -1.77 -19.39
CA TRP A 242 26.80 -0.83 -18.31
C TRP A 242 27.94 -1.29 -17.41
N ARG A 243 27.99 -2.54 -16.99
CA ARG A 243 29.09 -3.10 -16.18
C ARG A 243 30.42 -3.15 -16.97
N LEU A 244 30.35 -3.48 -18.25
CA LEU A 244 31.50 -3.50 -19.16
C LEU A 244 32.06 -2.10 -19.48
N ASN A 245 31.41 -1.02 -19.02
CA ASN A 245 31.70 0.35 -19.37
C ASN A 245 31.50 0.65 -20.87
N ASP A 246 30.76 -0.18 -21.59
CA ASP A 246 30.31 0.09 -22.94
C ASP A 246 29.10 1.04 -22.90
N CYS A 247 29.41 2.32 -22.89
CA CYS A 247 28.44 3.39 -22.84
C CYS A 247 27.46 3.39 -24.03
N ALA A 248 27.98 3.18 -25.24
CA ALA A 248 27.18 3.20 -26.45
C ALA A 248 26.25 1.99 -26.51
N GLY A 249 26.78 0.80 -26.22
CA GLY A 249 26.01 -0.43 -26.14
C GLY A 249 24.91 -0.37 -25.06
N ALA A 250 25.22 0.17 -23.88
CA ALA A 250 24.23 0.35 -22.83
C ALA A 250 23.10 1.30 -23.26
N THR A 251 23.43 2.44 -23.87
CA THR A 251 22.45 3.42 -24.32
C THR A 251 21.51 2.85 -25.38
N ASP A 252 22.04 2.13 -26.39
CA ASP A 252 21.25 1.49 -27.44
C ASP A 252 20.37 0.35 -26.87
N ALA A 253 20.95 -0.52 -26.05
CA ALA A 253 20.24 -1.64 -25.49
C ALA A 253 19.06 -1.20 -24.59
N PHE A 254 19.26 -0.20 -23.71
CA PHE A 254 18.15 0.33 -22.92
C PHE A 254 17.07 1.01 -23.77
N ALA A 255 17.43 1.71 -24.84
CA ALA A 255 16.46 2.29 -25.78
C ALA A 255 15.60 1.21 -26.42
N ARG A 256 16.21 0.10 -26.88
CA ARG A 256 15.50 -1.03 -27.49
C ARG A 256 14.63 -1.76 -26.47
N ALA A 257 15.10 -1.94 -25.23
CA ALA A 257 14.30 -2.51 -24.15
C ALA A 257 13.05 -1.68 -23.88
N ALA A 258 13.20 -0.35 -23.81
CA ALA A 258 12.07 0.56 -23.56
C ALA A 258 11.06 0.56 -24.71
N ALA A 259 11.55 0.56 -25.96
CA ALA A 259 10.69 0.59 -27.15
C ALA A 259 9.92 -0.72 -27.36
N GLY A 260 10.50 -1.88 -26.96
CA GLY A 260 9.91 -3.20 -27.13
C GLY A 260 9.12 -3.72 -25.93
N SER A 261 9.10 -2.99 -24.81
CA SER A 261 8.46 -3.45 -23.60
C SER A 261 6.99 -3.04 -23.51
N GLU A 262 6.13 -4.01 -23.18
CA GLU A 262 4.73 -3.78 -22.81
C GLU A 262 4.54 -3.65 -21.29
N ASN A 263 5.57 -3.89 -20.49
CA ASN A 263 5.53 -3.77 -19.04
C ASN A 263 5.98 -2.38 -18.60
N ALA A 264 5.08 -1.59 -18.02
CA ALA A 264 5.35 -0.21 -17.60
C ALA A 264 6.58 -0.06 -16.68
N GLU A 265 6.80 -0.99 -15.74
CA GLU A 265 7.97 -0.96 -14.87
C GLU A 265 9.28 -1.20 -15.63
N LEU A 266 9.28 -2.13 -16.61
CA LEU A 266 10.46 -2.33 -17.45
C LEU A 266 10.70 -1.12 -18.36
N THR A 267 9.65 -0.58 -18.97
CA THR A 267 9.74 0.58 -19.86
C THR A 267 10.30 1.80 -19.11
N ALA A 268 9.76 2.09 -17.91
CA ALA A 268 10.26 3.18 -17.08
C ALA A 268 11.73 2.96 -16.64
N ALA A 269 12.05 1.72 -16.20
CA ALA A 269 13.41 1.35 -15.85
C ALA A 269 14.38 1.56 -17.01
N ALA A 270 14.03 1.08 -18.20
CA ALA A 270 14.89 1.16 -19.38
C ALA A 270 15.13 2.61 -19.81
N TRP A 271 14.10 3.47 -19.84
CA TRP A 271 14.28 4.90 -20.11
C TRP A 271 15.13 5.60 -19.03
N PHE A 272 14.92 5.29 -17.78
CA PHE A 272 15.72 5.86 -16.69
C PHE A 272 17.20 5.47 -16.81
N TRP A 273 17.49 4.19 -17.05
CA TRP A 273 18.86 3.71 -17.20
C TRP A 273 19.51 4.17 -18.49
N GLN A 274 18.76 4.38 -19.57
CA GLN A 274 19.27 5.04 -20.77
C GLN A 274 19.74 6.46 -20.46
N SER A 275 18.97 7.23 -19.71
CA SER A 275 19.38 8.56 -19.26
C SER A 275 20.70 8.50 -18.47
N ARG A 276 20.82 7.55 -17.55
CA ARG A 276 22.09 7.36 -16.79
C ARG A 276 23.26 6.96 -17.67
N ALA A 277 23.04 6.11 -18.67
CA ALA A 277 24.05 5.71 -19.63
C ALA A 277 24.55 6.93 -20.43
N LEU A 278 23.64 7.77 -20.91
CA LEU A 278 23.99 9.01 -21.62
C LEU A 278 24.82 9.97 -20.76
N VAL A 279 24.46 10.15 -19.49
CA VAL A 279 25.28 10.96 -18.55
C VAL A 279 26.68 10.37 -18.41
N ARG A 280 26.78 9.06 -18.21
CA ARG A 280 28.07 8.35 -18.10
C ARG A 280 28.91 8.47 -19.39
N CYS A 281 28.25 8.46 -20.55
CA CYS A 281 28.85 8.66 -21.86
C CYS A 281 29.24 10.13 -22.16
N ARG A 282 29.13 11.02 -21.16
CA ARG A 282 29.39 12.47 -21.30
C ARG A 282 28.50 13.16 -22.36
N GLN A 283 27.23 12.69 -22.46
CA GLN A 283 26.21 13.26 -23.33
C GLN A 283 24.97 13.72 -22.49
N PRO A 284 25.17 14.56 -21.46
CA PRO A 284 24.10 14.95 -20.56
C PRO A 284 22.97 15.72 -21.26
N GLU A 285 23.27 16.38 -22.35
CA GLU A 285 22.28 17.11 -23.16
C GLU A 285 21.21 16.19 -23.77
N LYS A 286 21.55 14.91 -23.99
CA LYS A 286 20.61 13.89 -24.49
C LYS A 286 19.87 13.17 -23.38
N ALA A 287 20.35 13.23 -22.14
CA ALA A 287 19.80 12.47 -21.03
C ALA A 287 18.40 12.90 -20.58
N ALA A 288 18.05 14.16 -20.79
CA ALA A 288 16.75 14.69 -20.36
C ALA A 288 15.56 14.10 -21.14
N ALA A 289 15.74 13.71 -22.40
CA ALA A 289 14.65 13.16 -23.20
C ALA A 289 14.16 11.79 -22.67
N PRO A 290 15.02 10.76 -22.51
CA PRO A 290 14.59 9.49 -21.93
C PRO A 290 14.13 9.64 -20.48
N LEU A 291 14.73 10.53 -19.70
CA LEU A 291 14.29 10.76 -18.32
C LEU A 291 12.84 11.28 -18.27
N ARG A 292 12.46 12.18 -19.18
CA ARG A 292 11.07 12.64 -19.30
C ARG A 292 10.11 11.53 -19.75
N GLN A 293 10.58 10.56 -20.56
CA GLN A 293 9.75 9.41 -20.91
C GLN A 293 9.50 8.52 -19.69
N ALA A 294 10.52 8.26 -18.87
CA ALA A 294 10.34 7.54 -17.60
C ALA A 294 9.36 8.26 -16.67
N ALA A 295 9.48 9.58 -16.52
CA ALA A 295 8.63 10.40 -15.65
C ALA A 295 7.14 10.39 -16.02
N ARG A 296 6.76 10.00 -17.25
CA ARG A 296 5.36 9.83 -17.65
C ARG A 296 4.69 8.61 -17.01
N MET A 297 5.47 7.71 -16.46
CA MET A 297 5.01 6.49 -15.79
C MET A 297 5.13 6.67 -14.26
N ASP A 298 4.44 7.68 -13.75
CA ASP A 298 4.52 8.18 -12.37
C ASP A 298 4.13 7.17 -11.29
N GLU A 299 3.40 6.12 -11.64
CA GLU A 299 3.06 5.02 -10.72
C GLU A 299 4.15 3.93 -10.62
N THR A 300 5.24 4.04 -11.40
CA THR A 300 6.38 3.11 -11.38
C THR A 300 7.51 3.64 -10.50
N LEU A 301 8.36 2.72 -9.98
CA LEU A 301 9.54 3.12 -9.20
C LEU A 301 10.44 4.09 -9.97
N TYR A 302 10.81 3.74 -11.21
CA TYR A 302 11.73 4.56 -12.00
C TYR A 302 11.07 5.82 -12.55
N GLY A 303 9.74 5.81 -12.74
CA GLY A 303 8.98 7.01 -13.05
C GLY A 303 9.03 8.05 -11.93
N MET A 304 8.80 7.62 -10.69
CA MET A 304 8.92 8.50 -9.51
C MET A 304 10.35 9.03 -9.34
N LEU A 305 11.38 8.18 -9.52
CA LEU A 305 12.78 8.63 -9.49
C LEU A 305 13.09 9.64 -10.58
N ALA A 306 12.51 9.47 -11.78
CA ALA A 306 12.69 10.40 -12.88
C ALA A 306 12.02 11.75 -12.62
N ILE A 307 10.82 11.76 -12.04
CA ILE A 307 10.10 12.96 -11.60
C ILE A 307 10.97 13.75 -10.62
N GLU A 308 11.46 13.07 -9.59
CA GLU A 308 12.33 13.70 -8.58
C GLU A 308 13.62 14.25 -9.19
N GLN A 309 14.29 13.49 -10.04
CA GLN A 309 15.52 13.92 -10.70
C GLN A 309 15.31 15.12 -11.66
N LEU A 310 14.12 15.26 -12.25
CA LEU A 310 13.74 16.39 -13.09
C LEU A 310 13.28 17.62 -12.29
N GLY A 311 13.16 17.51 -10.96
CA GLY A 311 12.58 18.55 -10.11
C GLY A 311 11.10 18.81 -10.39
N LEU A 312 10.38 17.82 -10.93
CA LEU A 312 8.95 17.89 -11.17
C LEU A 312 8.18 17.53 -9.91
N LYS A 313 6.99 18.08 -9.76
CA LYS A 313 6.06 17.63 -8.71
C LYS A 313 5.32 16.39 -9.19
N VAL A 314 5.16 15.40 -8.31
CA VAL A 314 4.23 14.29 -8.56
C VAL A 314 2.84 14.90 -8.73
N PRO A 315 2.07 14.54 -9.76
CA PRO A 315 0.70 15.01 -9.91
C PRO A 315 -0.10 14.69 -8.63
N GLU A 316 -0.76 15.71 -8.08
CA GLU A 316 -1.56 15.58 -6.85
C GLU A 316 -2.90 14.84 -7.13
N THR A 317 -2.83 13.75 -7.89
CA THR A 317 -4.02 12.97 -8.30
C THR A 317 -4.67 12.20 -7.14
N HIS A 318 -4.08 12.25 -5.95
CA HIS A 318 -4.52 11.48 -4.78
C HIS A 318 -4.76 12.36 -3.54
N GLN A 319 -4.99 13.66 -3.72
CA GLN A 319 -5.55 14.43 -2.60
C GLN A 319 -6.97 13.92 -2.34
N ALA A 320 -7.21 13.49 -1.11
CA ALA A 320 -8.57 13.24 -0.67
C ALA A 320 -9.38 14.52 -0.92
N PRO A 321 -10.54 14.45 -1.57
CA PRO A 321 -11.36 15.63 -1.80
C PRO A 321 -11.71 16.25 -0.45
N ASP A 322 -11.75 17.58 -0.39
CA ASP A 322 -12.19 18.27 0.81
C ASP A 322 -13.66 17.90 1.08
N PHE A 323 -13.94 17.53 2.33
CA PHE A 323 -15.31 17.32 2.77
C PHE A 323 -16.09 18.64 2.72
N THR A 324 -17.18 18.65 1.99
CA THR A 324 -17.97 19.87 1.71
C THR A 324 -19.29 19.87 2.47
N GLN A 325 -19.94 21.05 2.51
CA GLN A 325 -21.30 21.14 3.04
C GLN A 325 -22.30 20.28 2.24
N THR A 326 -22.08 20.08 0.93
CA THR A 326 -22.90 19.18 0.10
C THR A 326 -22.76 17.74 0.54
N ASP A 327 -21.55 17.31 0.93
CA ASP A 327 -21.30 15.96 1.43
C ASP A 327 -22.00 15.75 2.77
N TRP A 328 -21.95 16.75 3.66
CA TRP A 328 -22.71 16.70 4.90
C TRP A 328 -24.22 16.59 4.65
N GLN A 329 -24.77 17.32 3.70
CA GLN A 329 -26.19 17.27 3.35
C GLN A 329 -26.64 15.85 2.93
N ARG A 330 -25.77 15.10 2.25
CA ARG A 330 -26.02 13.71 1.85
C ARG A 330 -25.95 12.73 3.03
N LEU A 331 -25.11 13.02 4.01
CA LEU A 331 -24.80 12.10 5.12
C LEU A 331 -25.56 12.42 6.41
N ARG A 332 -26.09 13.63 6.57
CA ARG A 332 -26.67 14.13 7.84
C ARG A 332 -27.80 13.29 8.40
N ASP A 333 -28.50 12.55 7.53
CA ASP A 333 -29.64 11.70 7.93
C ASP A 333 -29.21 10.24 8.20
N VAL A 334 -27.92 9.93 8.07
CA VAL A 334 -27.33 8.61 8.39
C VAL A 334 -27.00 8.57 9.89
N PRO A 335 -27.67 7.73 10.70
CA PRO A 335 -27.50 7.72 12.16
C PRO A 335 -26.06 7.49 12.62
N THR A 336 -25.34 6.59 11.96
CA THR A 336 -23.94 6.25 12.26
C THR A 336 -22.99 7.40 11.96
N VAL A 337 -23.20 8.14 10.86
CA VAL A 337 -22.41 9.34 10.55
C VAL A 337 -22.66 10.44 11.58
N ARG A 338 -23.90 10.63 12.01
CA ARG A 338 -24.22 11.56 13.10
C ARG A 338 -23.55 11.16 14.40
N ALA A 339 -23.57 9.85 14.73
CA ALA A 339 -22.89 9.34 15.91
C ALA A 339 -21.38 9.57 15.85
N ALA A 340 -20.75 9.32 14.69
CA ALA A 340 -19.32 9.57 14.51
C ALA A 340 -18.97 11.06 14.67
N ALA A 341 -19.73 11.96 14.06
CA ALA A 341 -19.53 13.40 14.24
C ALA A 341 -19.69 13.83 15.71
N ALA A 342 -20.71 13.30 16.40
CA ALA A 342 -20.92 13.58 17.83
C ALA A 342 -19.80 12.97 18.71
N LEU A 343 -19.25 11.81 18.38
CA LEU A 343 -18.08 11.20 19.06
C LEU A 343 -16.85 12.11 18.94
N ALA A 344 -16.59 12.67 17.78
CA ALA A 344 -15.48 13.62 17.57
C ALA A 344 -15.65 14.87 18.46
N GLU A 345 -16.89 15.38 18.66
CA GLU A 345 -17.14 16.53 19.53
C GLU A 345 -16.80 16.28 21.01
N VAL A 346 -16.78 15.01 21.42
CA VAL A 346 -16.44 14.61 22.80
C VAL A 346 -15.04 14.03 22.93
N GLY A 347 -14.24 14.04 21.84
CA GLY A 347 -12.85 13.59 21.83
C GLY A 347 -12.68 12.07 21.71
N GLN A 348 -13.71 11.36 21.26
CA GLN A 348 -13.69 9.91 20.99
C GLN A 348 -13.35 9.63 19.52
N ASP A 349 -12.21 10.16 19.05
CA ASP A 349 -11.80 10.12 17.64
C ASP A 349 -11.60 8.68 17.12
N GLY A 350 -11.11 7.77 17.98
CA GLY A 350 -10.94 6.35 17.62
C GLY A 350 -12.26 5.65 17.34
N LEU A 351 -13.27 5.87 18.19
CA LEU A 351 -14.62 5.32 17.98
C LEU A 351 -15.31 5.98 16.79
N ALA A 352 -15.10 7.27 16.59
CA ALA A 352 -15.62 7.98 15.41
C ALA A 352 -15.09 7.37 14.11
N ASP A 353 -13.78 7.12 14.03
CA ASP A 353 -13.14 6.48 12.86
C ASP A 353 -13.68 5.06 12.64
N GLU A 354 -13.82 4.26 13.71
CA GLU A 354 -14.35 2.91 13.62
C GLU A 354 -15.79 2.89 13.07
N VAL A 355 -16.65 3.78 13.58
CA VAL A 355 -18.03 3.91 13.12
C VAL A 355 -18.11 4.36 11.66
N LEU A 356 -17.27 5.32 11.23
CA LEU A 356 -17.24 5.77 9.83
C LEU A 356 -16.74 4.67 8.88
N ARG A 357 -15.69 3.94 9.26
CA ARG A 357 -15.19 2.80 8.47
C ARG A 357 -16.24 1.70 8.34
N TYR A 358 -16.98 1.43 9.41
CA TYR A 358 -18.07 0.47 9.36
C TYR A 358 -19.19 0.96 8.44
N GLN A 359 -19.59 2.24 8.53
CA GLN A 359 -20.58 2.84 7.64
C GLN A 359 -20.14 2.78 6.17
N ALA A 360 -18.87 3.03 5.86
CA ALA A 360 -18.35 2.89 4.50
C ALA A 360 -18.46 1.44 3.96
N ARG A 361 -18.43 0.44 4.84
CA ARG A 361 -18.60 -0.98 4.47
C ARG A 361 -20.05 -1.38 4.20
N ILE A 362 -21.03 -0.77 4.87
CA ILE A 362 -22.43 -1.15 4.80
C ILE A 362 -23.31 -0.12 4.05
N GLY A 363 -22.77 1.07 3.80
CA GLY A 363 -23.49 2.19 3.20
C GLY A 363 -23.79 2.01 1.71
N GLY A 364 -24.72 2.79 1.19
CA GLY A 364 -25.04 2.83 -0.24
C GLY A 364 -23.95 3.49 -1.07
N ALA A 365 -23.98 3.27 -2.39
CA ALA A 365 -23.00 3.80 -3.33
C ALA A 365 -22.93 5.35 -3.35
N ASP A 366 -24.00 6.03 -3.02
CA ASP A 366 -24.11 7.49 -2.89
C ASP A 366 -23.31 8.06 -1.71
N GLN A 367 -22.93 7.21 -0.75
CA GLN A 367 -22.16 7.56 0.45
C GLN A 367 -20.66 7.36 0.27
N TYR A 368 -20.18 6.64 -0.76
CA TYR A 368 -18.78 6.29 -0.92
C TYR A 368 -17.87 7.50 -1.06
N GLN A 369 -18.23 8.45 -1.96
CA GLN A 369 -17.41 9.64 -2.18
C GLN A 369 -17.30 10.52 -0.93
N PRO A 370 -18.40 10.84 -0.22
CA PRO A 370 -18.31 11.67 0.99
C PRO A 370 -17.73 10.94 2.21
N LEU A 371 -17.59 9.62 2.20
CA LEU A 371 -16.96 8.83 3.28
C LEU A 371 -15.49 8.48 2.98
N SER A 372 -14.98 8.76 1.79
CA SER A 372 -13.58 8.52 1.40
C SER A 372 -12.68 9.72 1.70
#